data_e5352041703eca4781f46f2b5bdfc671
#
_entry.id   e5352041703eca4781f46f2b5bdfc671
#
_cell.length_a   1.000
_cell.length_b   1.000
_cell.length_c   1.000
_cell.angle_alpha   90.00
_cell.angle_beta   90.00
_cell.angle_gamma   90.00
#
_symmetry.space_group_name_H-M   'P 1'
#
loop_
_entity.id
_entity.type
_entity.pdbx_description
1 polymer ?
#
loop_
_entity_poly.entity_id
_entity_poly.type
_entity_poly.pdbx_seq_one_letter_code
_entity_poly.pdbx_strand_id
1 'polypeptide(L)'
;MRQNHLLKRQQARESVVERATEQTITQYMVDMFCIALNDPAVMGKDVLGYKRLSRVVQAVHHYRDTFSGAMDGKRAEADYLREKLDERLRSIIPPEHFTPFLERYNWLEDVRYGERK
;
A
#
# COMPACT_ATOMS: atom_id res chain seq x y z
N MET A 1 -34.59 7.67 -14.69
CA MET A 1 -34.49 6.84 -13.49
C MET A 1 -33.83 5.49 -13.70
N ARG A 2 -34.19 4.78 -14.79
CA ARG A 2 -33.53 3.51 -15.13
C ARG A 2 -32.03 3.66 -15.37
N GLN A 3 -31.61 4.75 -16.01
CA GLN A 3 -30.22 5.02 -16.30
C GLN A 3 -29.39 5.21 -15.02
N ASN A 4 -29.90 5.96 -14.05
CA ASN A 4 -29.21 6.15 -12.77
C ASN A 4 -29.04 4.85 -11.99
N HIS A 5 -30.03 3.97 -12.07
CA HIS A 5 -29.98 2.68 -11.41
C HIS A 5 -28.93 1.75 -12.05
N LEU A 6 -28.85 1.75 -13.38
CA LEU A 6 -27.85 0.97 -14.12
C LEU A 6 -26.44 1.49 -13.85
N LEU A 7 -26.25 2.81 -13.80
CA LEU A 7 -24.97 3.42 -13.50
C LEU A 7 -24.49 3.05 -12.07
N LYS A 8 -25.40 3.07 -11.10
CA LYS A 8 -25.09 2.66 -9.73
C LYS A 8 -24.64 1.21 -9.66
N ARG A 9 -25.30 0.32 -10.39
CA ARG A 9 -24.91 -1.09 -10.46
C ARG A 9 -23.54 -1.27 -11.08
N GLN A 10 -23.26 -0.55 -12.16
CA GLN A 10 -21.97 -0.61 -12.83
C GLN A 10 -20.85 -0.11 -11.91
N GLN A 11 -21.06 1.01 -11.23
CA GLN A 11 -20.10 1.55 -10.27
C GLN A 11 -19.86 0.59 -9.12
N ALA A 12 -20.91 -0.08 -8.62
CA ALA A 12 -20.78 -1.07 -7.56
C ALA A 12 -19.94 -2.27 -8.02
N ARG A 13 -20.14 -2.74 -9.25
CA ARG A 13 -19.34 -3.84 -9.83
C ARG A 13 -17.87 -3.44 -9.97
N GLU A 14 -17.60 -2.25 -10.49
CA GLU A 14 -16.25 -1.74 -10.64
C GLU A 14 -15.53 -1.65 -9.29
N SER A 15 -16.22 -1.16 -8.25
CA SER A 15 -15.66 -1.10 -6.89
C SER A 15 -15.34 -2.47 -6.33
N VAL A 16 -16.19 -3.49 -6.59
CA VAL A 16 -15.93 -4.86 -6.14
C VAL A 16 -14.71 -5.44 -6.85
N VAL A 17 -14.60 -5.22 -8.17
CA VAL A 17 -13.46 -5.70 -8.96
C VAL A 17 -12.17 -5.03 -8.49
N GLU A 18 -12.18 -3.73 -8.26
CA GLU A 18 -11.01 -3.00 -7.77
C GLU A 18 -10.55 -3.53 -6.42
N ARG A 19 -11.46 -3.77 -5.48
CA ARG A 19 -11.11 -4.32 -4.17
C ARG A 19 -10.54 -5.73 -4.28
N ALA A 20 -11.13 -6.57 -5.11
CA ALA A 20 -10.64 -7.92 -5.33
C ALA A 20 -9.23 -7.91 -5.91
N THR A 21 -8.95 -7.00 -6.84
CA THR A 21 -7.63 -6.83 -7.44
C THR A 21 -6.60 -6.39 -6.39
N GLU A 22 -6.95 -5.38 -5.58
CA GLU A 22 -6.08 -4.89 -4.50
C GLU A 22 -5.78 -5.99 -3.49
N GLN A 23 -6.78 -6.77 -3.08
CA GLN A 23 -6.61 -7.88 -2.15
C GLN A 23 -5.71 -8.96 -2.74
N THR A 24 -5.88 -9.27 -4.02
CA THR A 24 -5.07 -10.27 -4.70
C THR A 24 -3.60 -9.84 -4.77
N ILE A 25 -3.35 -8.60 -5.15
CA ILE A 25 -1.98 -8.06 -5.22
C ILE A 25 -1.34 -8.05 -3.83
N THR A 26 -2.09 -7.61 -2.82
CA THR A 26 -1.60 -7.58 -1.43
C THR A 26 -1.24 -8.98 -0.96
N GLN A 27 -2.11 -9.96 -1.19
CA GLN A 27 -1.84 -11.34 -0.78
C GLN A 27 -0.62 -11.91 -1.51
N TYR A 28 -0.52 -11.64 -2.82
CA TYR A 28 0.62 -12.09 -3.59
C TYR A 28 1.94 -11.52 -3.04
N MET A 29 1.96 -10.23 -2.73
CA MET A 29 3.17 -9.61 -2.18
C MET A 29 3.50 -10.12 -0.78
N VAL A 30 2.49 -10.36 0.05
CA VAL A 30 2.69 -10.96 1.38
C VAL A 30 3.30 -12.35 1.23
N ASP A 31 2.81 -13.15 0.28
CA ASP A 31 3.37 -14.47 0.02
C ASP A 31 4.84 -14.39 -0.39
N MET A 32 5.18 -13.45 -1.28
CA MET A 32 6.56 -13.26 -1.72
C MET A 32 7.48 -12.82 -0.57
N PHE A 33 7.03 -11.91 0.28
CA PHE A 33 7.79 -11.50 1.46
C PHE A 33 8.02 -12.69 2.41
N CYS A 34 6.99 -13.49 2.64
CA CYS A 34 7.13 -14.68 3.51
C CYS A 34 8.17 -15.66 2.96
N ILE A 35 8.12 -15.92 1.66
CA ILE A 35 9.09 -16.81 1.01
C ILE A 35 10.50 -16.23 1.13
N ALA A 36 10.67 -14.94 0.84
CA ALA A 36 11.97 -14.29 0.90
C ALA A 36 12.54 -14.27 2.33
N LEU A 37 11.70 -13.99 3.33
CA LEU A 37 12.12 -13.91 4.73
C LEU A 37 12.44 -15.28 5.33
N ASN A 38 12.02 -16.35 4.69
CA ASN A 38 12.34 -17.73 5.10
C ASN A 38 13.48 -18.34 4.28
N ASP A 39 13.97 -17.64 3.28
CA ASP A 39 14.98 -18.17 2.37
C ASP A 39 16.40 -17.90 2.91
N PRO A 40 17.18 -18.95 3.23
CA PRO A 40 18.56 -18.78 3.69
C PRO A 40 19.46 -18.05 2.69
N ALA A 41 19.17 -18.14 1.39
CA ALA A 41 19.94 -17.40 0.37
C ALA A 41 19.75 -15.89 0.49
N VAL A 42 18.62 -15.45 1.06
CA VAL A 42 18.31 -14.04 1.30
C VAL A 42 18.72 -13.61 2.70
N MET A 43 18.32 -14.40 3.71
CA MET A 43 18.40 -14.01 5.12
C MET A 43 19.59 -14.64 5.87
N GLY A 44 20.30 -15.57 5.24
CA GLY A 44 21.37 -16.28 5.94
C GLY A 44 20.84 -17.06 7.14
N LYS A 45 21.45 -16.83 8.30
CA LYS A 45 21.05 -17.49 9.56
C LYS A 45 19.79 -16.86 10.18
N ASP A 46 19.36 -15.69 9.68
CA ASP A 46 18.29 -14.91 10.28
C ASP A 46 16.94 -15.20 9.65
N VAL A 47 16.76 -16.37 9.05
CA VAL A 47 15.48 -16.78 8.47
C VAL A 47 14.37 -16.74 9.52
N LEU A 48 13.17 -16.30 9.09
CA LEU A 48 12.01 -16.24 9.95
C LEU A 48 11.17 -17.51 9.78
N GLY A 49 10.85 -18.15 10.91
CA GLY A 49 9.90 -19.26 10.94
C GLY A 49 8.47 -18.76 11.06
N TYR A 50 7.52 -19.70 11.15
CA TYR A 50 6.09 -19.41 11.11
C TYR A 50 5.65 -18.35 12.12
N LYS A 51 6.09 -18.44 13.38
CA LYS A 51 5.66 -17.50 14.43
C LYS A 51 6.06 -16.06 14.11
N ARG A 52 7.32 -15.86 13.70
CA ARG A 52 7.80 -14.52 13.35
C ARG A 52 7.21 -14.02 12.06
N LEU A 53 7.03 -14.89 11.07
CA LEU A 53 6.36 -14.54 9.82
C LEU A 53 4.93 -14.10 10.07
N SER A 54 4.18 -14.78 10.95
CA SER A 54 2.83 -14.38 11.31
C SER A 54 2.77 -12.96 11.87
N ARG A 55 3.75 -12.60 12.72
CA ARG A 55 3.84 -11.25 13.27
C ARG A 55 4.12 -10.22 12.18
N VAL A 56 5.01 -10.54 11.24
CA VAL A 56 5.33 -9.66 10.11
C VAL A 56 4.09 -9.45 9.24
N VAL A 57 3.37 -10.52 8.91
CA VAL A 57 2.15 -10.45 8.09
C VAL A 57 1.09 -9.58 8.77
N GLN A 58 0.86 -9.77 10.07
CA GLN A 58 -0.08 -8.94 10.82
C GLN A 58 0.34 -7.47 10.82
N ALA A 59 1.62 -7.20 10.97
CA ALA A 59 2.14 -5.83 10.93
C ALA A 59 1.98 -5.20 9.54
N VAL A 60 2.21 -5.96 8.47
CA VAL A 60 2.03 -5.47 7.09
C VAL A 60 0.58 -5.05 6.87
N HIS A 61 -0.38 -5.87 7.29
CA HIS A 61 -1.80 -5.51 7.17
C HIS A 61 -2.15 -4.28 8.00
N HIS A 62 -1.62 -4.18 9.21
CA HIS A 62 -1.84 -3.02 10.07
C HIS A 62 -1.30 -1.73 9.43
N TYR A 63 -0.07 -1.76 8.91
CA TYR A 63 0.52 -0.58 8.28
C TYR A 63 -0.16 -0.23 6.96
N ARG A 64 -0.59 -1.24 6.19
CA ARG A 64 -1.39 -1.00 4.99
C ARG A 64 -2.64 -0.20 5.32
N ASP A 65 -3.37 -0.60 6.37
CA ASP A 65 -4.57 0.10 6.78
C ASP A 65 -4.24 1.51 7.30
N THR A 66 -3.17 1.64 8.09
CA THR A 66 -2.74 2.93 8.65
C THR A 66 -2.42 3.94 7.55
N PHE A 67 -1.72 3.52 6.50
CA PHE A 67 -1.24 4.41 5.45
C PHE A 67 -2.09 4.41 4.18
N SER A 68 -3.24 3.74 4.18
CA SER A 68 -4.07 3.59 2.97
C SER A 68 -4.48 4.93 2.36
N GLY A 69 -4.74 5.94 3.19
CA GLY A 69 -5.12 7.27 2.72
C GLY A 69 -4.03 8.00 1.94
N ALA A 70 -2.77 7.57 2.05
CA ALA A 70 -1.67 8.16 1.29
C ALA A 70 -1.80 7.90 -0.22
N MET A 71 -2.51 6.84 -0.61
CA MET A 71 -2.66 6.44 -2.02
C MET A 71 -3.70 7.26 -2.77
N ASP A 72 -4.53 8.02 -2.07
CA ASP A 72 -5.56 8.87 -2.68
C ASP A 72 -5.29 10.34 -2.38
N GLY A 73 -4.64 11.04 -3.30
CA GLY A 73 -4.28 12.46 -3.16
C GLY A 73 -5.48 13.40 -3.04
N LYS A 74 -6.68 12.90 -3.27
CA LYS A 74 -7.92 13.68 -3.11
C LYS A 74 -8.37 13.78 -1.66
N ARG A 75 -7.87 12.90 -0.80
CA ARG A 75 -8.24 12.87 0.62
C ARG A 75 -7.46 13.94 1.39
N ALA A 76 -8.12 14.53 2.38
CA ALA A 76 -7.53 15.61 3.17
C ALA A 76 -6.27 15.17 3.92
N GLU A 77 -6.22 13.90 4.37
CA GLU A 77 -5.12 13.36 5.14
C GLU A 77 -3.96 12.82 4.28
N ALA A 78 -4.08 12.85 2.94
CA ALA A 78 -3.10 12.23 2.06
C ALA A 78 -1.67 12.76 2.26
N ASP A 79 -1.51 14.09 2.28
CA ASP A 79 -0.19 14.70 2.44
C ASP A 79 0.45 14.35 3.78
N TYR A 80 -0.35 14.36 4.84
CA TYR A 80 0.10 13.97 6.18
C TYR A 80 0.57 12.50 6.21
N LEU A 81 -0.24 11.60 5.65
CA LEU A 81 0.08 10.17 5.64
C LEU A 81 1.30 9.86 4.77
N ARG A 82 1.46 10.55 3.63
CA ARG A 82 2.63 10.42 2.77
C ARG A 82 3.90 10.83 3.48
N GLU A 83 3.85 11.94 4.22
CA GLU A 83 4.99 12.40 5.01
C GLU A 83 5.31 11.44 6.16
N LYS A 84 4.29 10.91 6.83
CA LYS A 84 4.51 9.93 7.90
C LYS A 84 5.10 8.63 7.38
N LEU A 85 4.64 8.17 6.23
CA LEU A 85 5.21 6.99 5.57
C LEU A 85 6.69 7.21 5.22
N ASP A 86 6.99 8.34 4.60
CA ASP A 86 8.37 8.69 4.25
C ASP A 86 9.26 8.83 5.49
N GLU A 87 8.75 9.43 6.55
CA GLU A 87 9.45 9.57 7.81
C GLU A 87 9.85 8.20 8.38
N ARG A 88 8.94 7.24 8.36
CA ARG A 88 9.21 5.87 8.80
C ARG A 88 10.28 5.20 7.94
N LEU A 89 10.19 5.38 6.63
CA LEU A 89 11.17 4.79 5.71
C LEU A 89 12.54 5.45 5.84
N ARG A 90 12.60 6.76 6.06
CA ARG A 90 13.87 7.46 6.28
C ARG A 90 14.61 7.00 7.53
N SER A 91 13.90 6.44 8.50
CA SER A 91 14.55 5.86 9.69
C SER A 91 15.22 4.52 9.40
N ILE A 92 14.93 3.91 8.26
CA ILE A 92 15.44 2.59 7.86
C ILE A 92 16.42 2.70 6.70
N ILE A 93 16.10 3.55 5.72
CA ILE A 93 16.83 3.66 4.45
C ILE A 93 17.77 4.87 4.53
N PRO A 94 19.09 4.70 4.26
CA PRO A 94 20.02 5.82 4.23
C PRO A 94 19.60 6.89 3.21
N PRO A 95 19.94 8.18 3.46
CA PRO A 95 19.51 9.27 2.57
C PRO A 95 19.88 9.07 1.10
N GLU A 96 21.04 8.48 0.82
CA GLU A 96 21.51 8.23 -0.54
C GLU A 96 20.70 7.18 -1.30
N HIS A 97 19.91 6.39 -0.58
CA HIS A 97 19.06 5.34 -1.16
C HIS A 97 17.58 5.62 -1.02
N PHE A 98 17.22 6.70 -0.32
CA PHE A 98 15.81 7.04 -0.08
C PHE A 98 15.24 7.80 -1.28
N THR A 99 14.05 7.37 -1.70
CA THR A 99 13.28 8.02 -2.78
C THR A 99 11.96 8.52 -2.20
N PRO A 100 11.63 9.84 -2.34
CA PRO A 100 10.39 10.39 -1.80
C PRO A 100 9.13 9.75 -2.39
N PHE A 101 8.01 9.86 -1.68
CA PHE A 101 6.75 9.20 -2.03
C PHE A 101 6.34 9.42 -3.49
N LEU A 102 6.30 10.66 -3.96
CA LEU A 102 5.82 10.95 -5.31
C LEU A 102 6.74 10.42 -6.41
N GLU A 103 8.02 10.22 -6.10
CA GLU A 103 8.94 9.57 -7.02
C GLU A 103 8.79 8.05 -7.02
N ARG A 104 8.55 7.44 -5.83
CA ARG A 104 8.28 6.00 -5.74
C ARG A 104 6.96 5.62 -6.39
N TYR A 105 5.96 6.49 -6.28
CA TYR A 105 4.60 6.30 -6.79
C TYR A 105 4.32 7.29 -7.91
N ASN A 106 5.23 7.39 -8.88
CA ASN A 106 5.16 8.40 -9.94
C ASN A 106 3.99 8.22 -10.91
N TRP A 107 3.30 7.09 -10.83
CA TRP A 107 2.12 6.81 -11.65
C TRP A 107 0.81 7.27 -11.00
N LEU A 108 0.85 7.72 -9.75
CA LEU A 108 -0.34 8.25 -9.09
C LEU A 108 -0.60 9.68 -9.57
N GLU A 109 -1.88 10.04 -9.72
CA GLU A 109 -2.25 11.40 -10.03
C GLU A 109 -1.85 12.32 -8.88
N ASP A 110 -1.10 13.37 -9.20
CA ASP A 110 -0.68 14.35 -8.21
C ASP A 110 -1.75 15.43 -8.04
N VAL A 111 -2.92 15.02 -7.55
CA VAL A 111 -4.01 15.93 -7.20
C VAL A 111 -4.01 16.10 -5.69
N ARG A 112 -3.66 17.29 -5.22
CA ARG A 112 -3.67 17.61 -3.79
C ARG A 112 -5.06 18.04 -3.35
N TYR A 113 -5.35 17.80 -2.08
CA TYR A 113 -6.58 18.26 -1.48
C TYR A 113 -6.68 19.77 -1.57
N GLY A 114 -7.82 20.26 -2.09
CA GLY A 114 -8.07 21.71 -2.25
C GLY A 114 -7.53 22.34 -3.52
N GLU A 115 -6.77 21.62 -4.34
CA GLU A 115 -6.20 22.13 -5.60
C GLU A 115 -7.03 21.77 -6.84
N ARG A 116 -8.23 21.28 -6.65
CA ARG A 116 -9.09 20.91 -7.77
C ARG A 116 -9.62 22.12 -8.50
N LYS A 117 -9.50 22.08 -9.80
CA LYS A 117 -10.19 23.03 -10.69
C LYS A 117 -11.55 22.48 -11.09
#